data_dbc87b40250b733ce3059697040f9bb6
#
_entry.id   dbc87b40250b733ce3059697040f9bb6
#
_cell.length_a   1.000
_cell.length_b   1.000
_cell.length_c   1.000
_cell.angle_alpha   90.00
_cell.angle_beta   90.00
_cell.angle_gamma   90.00
#
_symmetry.space_group_name_H-M   'P 1'
#
loop_
_entity.id
_entity.type
_entity.pdbx_description
1 polymer ?
#
loop_
_entity_poly.entity_id
_entity_poly.type
_entity_poly.pdbx_seq_one_letter_code
_entity_poly.pdbx_strand_id
1 'polypeptide(L)'
;QPDGTRIAWRSSRPPEPDIPFLCEDVTPRALRVPEGAARRHANGVTGIAGVTVAVRDLAASVARYRAVTGLEPLATGAAPGLGFALAQFRLGRQMLSLAQPRGEACEGLTRQLGRRGQGAFALSFFGPADRCLDRALAHGARLEIVRAL
;
A
#
# COMPACT_ATOMS: atom_id res chain seq x y z
N GLN A 1 20.34 18.91 -4.98
CA GLN A 1 19.39 20.03 -5.02
C GLN A 1 20.05 21.23 -5.73
N PRO A 2 19.29 22.17 -6.31
CA PRO A 2 19.86 23.36 -6.98
C PRO A 2 20.74 24.23 -6.08
N ASP A 3 20.52 24.19 -4.78
CA ASP A 3 21.27 24.90 -3.73
C ASP A 3 22.55 24.18 -3.28
N GLY A 4 22.95 23.08 -3.92
CA GLY A 4 24.09 22.27 -3.54
C GLY A 4 23.83 21.26 -2.41
N THR A 5 22.63 21.24 -1.82
CA THR A 5 22.29 20.30 -0.74
C THR A 5 22.34 18.87 -1.24
N ARG A 6 23.15 18.02 -0.60
CA ARG A 6 23.23 16.60 -0.91
C ARG A 6 22.11 15.83 -0.21
N ILE A 7 21.36 15.07 -0.98
CA ILE A 7 20.37 14.10 -0.46
C ILE A 7 20.88 12.69 -0.76
N ALA A 8 20.85 11.80 0.23
CA ALA A 8 21.27 10.43 0.08
C ALA A 8 20.25 9.48 0.73
N TRP A 9 20.02 8.35 0.07
CA TRP A 9 19.19 7.25 0.57
C TRP A 9 19.76 5.91 0.12
N ARG A 10 19.35 4.84 0.79
CA ARG A 10 19.59 3.47 0.37
C ARG A 10 18.29 2.88 -0.15
N SER A 11 18.39 2.02 -1.15
CA SER A 11 17.24 1.26 -1.63
C SER A 11 17.62 -0.20 -1.82
N SER A 12 16.67 -1.08 -1.54
CA SER A 12 16.76 -2.51 -1.81
C SER A 12 15.54 -2.93 -2.61
N ARG A 13 15.77 -3.68 -3.68
CA ARG A 13 14.68 -4.27 -4.47
C ARG A 13 14.69 -5.78 -4.24
N PRO A 14 13.74 -6.29 -3.45
CA PRO A 14 13.54 -7.73 -3.30
C PRO A 14 13.28 -8.38 -4.66
N PRO A 15 13.71 -9.64 -4.88
CA PRO A 15 13.43 -10.36 -6.12
C PRO A 15 11.95 -10.72 -6.28
N GLU A 16 11.22 -10.78 -5.19
CA GLU A 16 9.82 -11.16 -5.15
C GLU A 16 8.91 -10.00 -5.58
N PRO A 17 8.04 -10.19 -6.60
CA PRO A 17 7.28 -9.10 -7.21
C PRO A 17 6.17 -8.53 -6.31
N ASP A 18 5.76 -9.25 -5.26
CA ASP A 18 4.77 -8.80 -4.30
C ASP A 18 5.36 -7.90 -3.19
N ILE A 19 6.68 -7.92 -2.99
CA ILE A 19 7.33 -7.04 -2.03
C ILE A 19 7.78 -5.75 -2.76
N PRO A 20 7.33 -4.56 -2.32
CA PRO A 20 7.79 -3.31 -2.89
C PRO A 20 9.29 -3.10 -2.61
N PHE A 21 9.95 -2.26 -3.40
CA PHE A 21 11.30 -1.84 -3.05
C PHE A 21 11.28 -1.09 -1.70
N LEU A 22 12.33 -1.30 -0.93
CA LEU A 22 12.51 -0.67 0.37
C LEU A 22 13.42 0.54 0.21
N CYS A 23 13.14 1.60 0.94
CA CYS A 23 13.91 2.85 0.89
C CYS A 23 14.15 3.36 2.32
N GLU A 24 15.41 3.65 2.61
CA GLU A 24 15.85 4.23 3.88
C GLU A 24 16.55 5.56 3.62
N ASP A 25 16.17 6.61 4.36
CA ASP A 25 16.85 7.90 4.27
C ASP A 25 18.20 7.84 5.01
N VAL A 26 19.30 8.18 4.32
CA VAL A 26 20.65 8.32 4.89
C VAL A 26 20.84 9.74 5.41
N THR A 27 20.37 10.73 4.66
CA THR A 27 20.32 12.14 5.10
C THR A 27 18.97 12.42 5.75
N PRO A 28 18.85 13.48 6.59
CA PRO A 28 17.58 13.81 7.23
C PRO A 28 16.43 13.86 6.23
N ARG A 29 15.32 13.18 6.56
CA ARG A 29 14.14 13.08 5.71
C ARG A 29 13.58 14.43 5.29
N ALA A 30 13.67 15.45 6.16
CA ALA A 30 13.18 16.80 5.89
C ALA A 30 13.82 17.44 4.66
N LEU A 31 15.04 17.04 4.29
CA LEU A 31 15.71 17.51 3.07
C LEU A 31 15.04 17.00 1.80
N ARG A 32 14.35 15.85 1.86
CA ARG A 32 13.69 15.21 0.72
C ARG A 32 12.17 15.39 0.73
N VAL A 33 11.57 15.36 1.90
CA VAL A 33 10.12 15.43 2.08
C VAL A 33 9.78 16.71 2.81
N PRO A 34 9.20 17.71 2.11
CA PRO A 34 8.85 18.97 2.73
C PRO A 34 7.82 18.78 3.84
N GLU A 35 7.82 19.70 4.81
CA GLU A 35 6.94 19.67 5.98
C GLU A 35 5.99 20.88 6.00
N GLY A 36 5.13 20.94 6.98
CA GLY A 36 4.23 22.05 7.22
C GLY A 36 3.18 22.25 6.14
N ALA A 37 3.10 23.44 5.59
CA ALA A 37 2.06 23.84 4.61
C ALA A 37 2.08 23.01 3.32
N ALA A 38 3.28 22.59 2.88
CA ALA A 38 3.45 21.75 1.69
C ALA A 38 2.80 20.35 1.80
N ARG A 39 2.46 19.91 3.02
CA ARG A 39 1.77 18.64 3.28
C ARG A 39 0.25 18.80 3.42
N ARG A 40 -0.27 20.00 3.28
CA ARG A 40 -1.72 20.22 3.33
C ARG A 40 -2.33 20.01 1.95
N HIS A 41 -3.28 19.08 1.88
CA HIS A 41 -4.01 18.77 0.65
C HIS A 41 -5.41 19.36 0.71
N ALA A 42 -5.88 19.96 -0.38
CA ALA A 42 -7.19 20.60 -0.47
C ALA A 42 -8.36 19.65 -0.15
N ASN A 43 -8.18 18.35 -0.37
CA ASN A 43 -9.16 17.31 -0.06
C ASN A 43 -9.11 16.82 1.40
N GLY A 44 -8.29 17.42 2.25
CA GLY A 44 -8.15 17.08 3.68
C GLY A 44 -7.38 15.77 3.96
N VAL A 45 -6.73 15.19 2.97
CA VAL A 45 -5.86 14.01 3.20
C VAL A 45 -4.67 14.39 4.06
N THR A 46 -4.40 13.57 5.09
CA THR A 46 -3.34 13.80 6.09
C THR A 46 -2.20 12.79 6.02
N GLY A 47 -2.37 11.69 5.30
CA GLY A 47 -1.34 10.66 5.16
C GLY A 47 -1.87 9.38 4.52
N ILE A 48 -0.99 8.41 4.34
CA ILE A 48 -1.35 7.07 3.86
C ILE A 48 -1.93 6.28 5.03
N ALA A 49 -3.12 5.70 4.84
CA ALA A 49 -3.77 4.82 5.80
C ALA A 49 -3.38 3.35 5.55
N GLY A 50 -3.24 2.96 4.29
CA GLY A 50 -2.86 1.60 3.97
C GLY A 50 -2.60 1.36 2.49
N VAL A 51 -2.10 0.16 2.22
CA VAL A 51 -1.93 -0.37 0.87
C VAL A 51 -2.47 -1.80 0.82
N THR A 52 -3.19 -2.12 -0.25
CA THR A 52 -3.55 -3.50 -0.60
C THR A 52 -2.66 -3.98 -1.71
N VAL A 53 -2.04 -5.12 -1.51
CA VAL A 53 -1.16 -5.80 -2.47
C VAL A 53 -1.90 -7.00 -3.04
N ALA A 54 -2.00 -7.09 -4.36
CA ALA A 54 -2.52 -8.25 -5.05
C ALA A 54 -1.47 -9.37 -5.06
N VAL A 55 -1.81 -10.55 -4.57
CA VAL A 55 -0.93 -11.71 -4.49
C VAL A 55 -1.57 -12.95 -5.11
N ARG A 56 -0.74 -13.85 -5.69
CA ARG A 56 -1.19 -15.12 -6.27
C ARG A 56 -1.32 -16.22 -5.22
N ASP A 57 -0.44 -16.21 -4.24
CA ASP A 57 -0.38 -17.16 -3.13
C ASP A 57 -0.27 -16.40 -1.82
N LEU A 58 -1.37 -16.37 -1.09
CA LEU A 58 -1.46 -15.63 0.18
C LEU A 58 -0.50 -16.19 1.23
N ALA A 59 -0.41 -17.52 1.34
CA ALA A 59 0.42 -18.17 2.36
C ALA A 59 1.91 -17.89 2.11
N ALA A 60 2.37 -18.02 0.87
CA ALA A 60 3.74 -17.72 0.51
C ALA A 60 4.07 -16.23 0.70
N SER A 61 3.14 -15.33 0.34
CA SER A 61 3.31 -13.89 0.55
C SER A 61 3.33 -13.52 2.03
N VAL A 62 2.46 -14.11 2.85
CA VAL A 62 2.50 -13.93 4.32
C VAL A 62 3.86 -14.31 4.89
N ALA A 63 4.40 -15.47 4.49
CA ALA A 63 5.72 -15.90 4.97
C ALA A 63 6.82 -14.90 4.60
N ARG A 64 6.80 -14.37 3.36
CA ARG A 64 7.76 -13.35 2.92
C ARG A 64 7.64 -12.05 3.70
N TYR A 65 6.40 -11.55 3.86
CA TYR A 65 6.17 -10.31 4.61
C TYR A 65 6.54 -10.44 6.08
N ARG A 66 6.30 -11.58 6.72
CA ARG A 66 6.80 -11.88 8.07
C ARG A 66 8.33 -11.80 8.14
N ALA A 67 9.02 -12.41 7.18
CA ALA A 67 10.48 -12.39 7.12
C ALA A 67 11.04 -10.96 6.94
N VAL A 68 10.39 -10.13 6.13
CA VAL A 68 10.86 -8.75 5.86
C VAL A 68 10.51 -7.79 7.00
N THR A 69 9.32 -7.92 7.59
CA THR A 69 8.81 -6.94 8.57
C THR A 69 9.04 -7.37 10.03
N GLY A 70 9.24 -8.65 10.29
CA GLY A 70 9.24 -9.21 11.63
C GLY A 70 7.88 -9.23 12.31
N LEU A 71 6.79 -8.94 11.57
CA LEU A 71 5.43 -8.83 12.11
C LEU A 71 4.60 -10.08 11.80
N GLU A 72 3.69 -10.40 12.72
CA GLU A 72 2.63 -11.38 12.48
C GLU A 72 1.39 -10.66 11.91
N PRO A 73 0.62 -11.30 11.02
CA PRO A 73 -0.62 -10.75 10.55
C PRO A 73 -1.66 -10.69 11.68
N LEU A 74 -2.39 -9.59 11.78
CA LEU A 74 -3.51 -9.42 12.75
C LEU A 74 -4.68 -10.35 12.43
N ALA A 75 -4.90 -10.59 11.15
CA ALA A 75 -5.96 -11.44 10.64
C ALA A 75 -5.51 -12.12 9.35
N THR A 76 -5.91 -13.37 9.17
CA THR A 76 -5.69 -14.11 7.92
C THR A 76 -6.89 -15.01 7.67
N GLY A 77 -7.46 -14.96 6.48
CA GLY A 77 -8.58 -15.83 6.12
C GLY A 77 -9.35 -15.38 4.89
N ALA A 78 -10.40 -16.13 4.59
CA ALA A 78 -11.36 -15.74 3.56
C ALA A 78 -12.15 -14.51 4.04
N ALA A 79 -12.39 -13.57 3.14
CA ALA A 79 -13.31 -12.47 3.36
C ALA A 79 -14.68 -12.87 2.75
N PRO A 80 -15.63 -13.37 3.55
CA PRO A 80 -16.89 -13.88 3.05
C PRO A 80 -17.65 -12.81 2.26
N GLY A 81 -18.20 -13.17 1.11
CA GLY A 81 -18.92 -12.25 0.23
C GLY A 81 -18.06 -11.32 -0.61
N LEU A 82 -16.75 -11.20 -0.37
CA LEU A 82 -15.86 -10.31 -1.11
C LEU A 82 -15.05 -11.02 -2.22
N GLY A 83 -15.10 -12.34 -2.28
CA GLY A 83 -14.44 -13.13 -3.33
C GLY A 83 -12.92 -13.16 -3.25
N PHE A 84 -12.32 -12.85 -2.11
CA PHE A 84 -10.88 -12.94 -1.89
C PHE A 84 -10.52 -13.43 -0.49
N ALA A 85 -9.30 -13.93 -0.34
CA ALA A 85 -8.67 -14.16 0.95
C ALA A 85 -7.73 -12.99 1.28
N LEU A 86 -7.63 -12.65 2.55
CA LEU A 86 -6.95 -11.47 3.06
C LEU A 86 -6.00 -11.85 4.18
N ALA A 87 -4.83 -11.20 4.23
CA ALA A 87 -3.97 -11.12 5.41
C ALA A 87 -3.61 -9.66 5.67
N GLN A 88 -3.67 -9.23 6.92
CA GLN A 88 -3.48 -7.83 7.30
C GLN A 88 -2.35 -7.69 8.31
N PHE A 89 -1.42 -6.77 8.04
CA PHE A 89 -0.31 -6.41 8.91
C PHE A 89 -0.45 -4.95 9.34
N ARG A 90 -0.21 -4.68 10.61
CA ARG A 90 -0.18 -3.31 11.15
C ARG A 90 1.24 -2.76 11.14
N LEU A 91 1.47 -1.70 10.40
CA LEU A 91 2.73 -0.96 10.32
C LEU A 91 2.56 0.41 11.01
N GLY A 92 2.68 0.43 12.33
CA GLY A 92 2.35 1.63 13.12
C GLY A 92 0.85 1.96 13.02
N ARG A 93 0.53 3.11 12.42
CA ARG A 93 -0.86 3.54 12.15
C ARG A 93 -1.40 3.00 10.82
N GLN A 94 -0.54 2.55 9.93
CA GLN A 94 -0.89 2.10 8.59
C GLN A 94 -1.25 0.62 8.57
N MET A 95 -2.04 0.23 7.56
CA MET A 95 -2.42 -1.15 7.31
C MET A 95 -1.85 -1.63 5.98
N LEU A 96 -1.13 -2.72 6.02
CA LEU A 96 -0.74 -3.47 4.83
C LEU A 96 -1.66 -4.67 4.69
N SER A 97 -2.34 -4.79 3.55
CA SER A 97 -3.26 -5.89 3.26
C SER A 97 -2.74 -6.68 2.06
N LEU A 98 -2.61 -7.98 2.20
CA LEU A 98 -2.35 -8.90 1.09
C LEU A 98 -3.68 -9.51 0.66
N ALA A 99 -4.02 -9.46 -0.62
CA ALA A 99 -5.29 -9.95 -1.13
C ALA A 99 -5.07 -10.95 -2.27
N GLN A 100 -5.60 -12.17 -2.09
CA GLN A 100 -5.61 -13.23 -3.10
C GLN A 100 -7.03 -13.46 -3.59
N PRO A 101 -7.32 -13.42 -4.91
CA PRO A 101 -8.65 -13.69 -5.42
C PRO A 101 -9.07 -15.14 -5.12
N ARG A 102 -10.35 -15.31 -4.79
CA ARG A 102 -11.00 -16.60 -4.55
C ARG A 102 -12.28 -16.67 -5.37
N GLY A 103 -12.26 -17.43 -6.46
CA GLY A 103 -13.39 -17.53 -7.38
C GLY A 103 -13.57 -16.30 -8.29
N GLU A 104 -14.71 -16.25 -8.99
CA GLU A 104 -14.99 -15.27 -10.05
C GLU A 104 -15.41 -13.88 -9.51
N ALA A 105 -15.88 -13.80 -8.27
CA ALA A 105 -16.44 -12.57 -7.70
C ALA A 105 -15.42 -11.42 -7.58
N CYS A 106 -14.12 -11.69 -7.70
CA CYS A 106 -13.07 -10.67 -7.56
C CYS A 106 -12.37 -10.32 -8.89
N GLU A 107 -13.17 -9.99 -9.90
CA GLU A 107 -12.68 -9.67 -11.26
C GLU A 107 -11.56 -8.61 -11.28
N GLY A 108 -11.67 -7.60 -10.45
CA GLY A 108 -10.68 -6.50 -10.40
C GLY A 108 -9.30 -6.97 -9.96
N LEU A 109 -9.23 -7.84 -8.96
CA LEU A 109 -7.98 -8.40 -8.43
C LEU A 109 -7.39 -9.41 -9.42
N THR A 110 -8.23 -10.27 -10.00
CA THR A 110 -7.85 -11.24 -11.04
C THR A 110 -7.30 -10.53 -12.27
N ARG A 111 -7.95 -9.47 -12.73
CA ARG A 111 -7.50 -8.65 -13.87
C ARG A 111 -6.15 -7.97 -13.57
N GLN A 112 -5.96 -7.47 -12.36
CA GLN A 112 -4.66 -6.91 -11.93
C GLN A 112 -3.56 -7.95 -12.06
N LEU A 113 -3.76 -9.14 -11.48
CA LEU A 113 -2.78 -10.23 -11.51
C LEU A 113 -2.47 -10.74 -12.92
N GLY A 114 -3.48 -10.75 -13.80
CA GLY A 114 -3.30 -11.14 -15.20
C GLY A 114 -2.53 -10.11 -16.03
N ARG A 115 -2.79 -8.81 -15.82
CA ARG A 115 -2.21 -7.73 -16.64
C ARG A 115 -0.90 -7.18 -16.12
N ARG A 116 -0.75 -7.05 -14.80
CA ARG A 116 0.38 -6.37 -14.15
C ARG A 116 1.17 -7.28 -13.20
N GLY A 117 0.67 -8.50 -12.93
CA GLY A 117 1.27 -9.37 -11.93
C GLY A 117 0.93 -8.96 -10.50
N GLN A 118 1.68 -9.48 -9.56
CA GLN A 118 1.59 -9.15 -8.15
C GLN A 118 2.08 -7.72 -7.89
N GLY A 119 1.56 -7.08 -6.86
CA GLY A 119 1.97 -5.72 -6.47
C GLY A 119 0.81 -4.86 -6.00
N ALA A 120 1.06 -3.56 -5.83
CA ALA A 120 0.08 -2.60 -5.32
C ALA A 120 -1.22 -2.61 -6.13
N PHE A 121 -2.35 -2.80 -5.44
CA PHE A 121 -3.68 -2.87 -6.02
C PHE A 121 -4.56 -1.67 -5.66
N ALA A 122 -4.51 -1.24 -4.40
CA ALA A 122 -5.26 -0.10 -3.89
C ALA A 122 -4.46 0.65 -2.83
N LEU A 123 -4.74 1.95 -2.69
CA LEU A 123 -4.18 2.81 -1.65
C LEU A 123 -5.33 3.47 -0.89
N SER A 124 -5.23 3.45 0.44
CA SER A 124 -6.11 4.16 1.34
C SER A 124 -5.38 5.34 1.99
N PHE A 125 -6.05 6.47 2.14
CA PHE A 125 -5.52 7.68 2.76
C PHE A 125 -6.35 8.07 3.98
N PHE A 126 -5.71 8.57 5.02
CA PHE A 126 -6.42 9.19 6.13
C PHE A 126 -7.00 10.54 5.71
N GLY A 127 -8.28 10.77 6.03
CA GLY A 127 -8.93 12.04 5.74
C GLY A 127 -10.22 12.24 6.52
N PRO A 128 -11.01 13.29 6.18
CA PRO A 128 -12.15 13.73 7.00
C PRO A 128 -13.39 12.83 6.89
N ALA A 129 -13.52 12.06 5.81
CA ALA A 129 -14.70 11.22 5.56
C ALA A 129 -14.34 10.06 4.63
N ASP A 130 -15.06 8.93 4.82
CA ASP A 130 -14.89 7.76 3.96
C ASP A 130 -15.44 8.02 2.56
N ARG A 131 -14.62 7.81 1.54
CA ARG A 131 -15.02 7.89 0.13
C ARG A 131 -14.06 7.19 -0.81
N CYS A 132 -14.58 6.58 -1.86
CA CYS A 132 -13.78 6.16 -3.00
C CYS A 132 -13.55 7.35 -3.95
N LEU A 133 -12.34 7.47 -4.46
CA LEU A 133 -12.03 8.48 -5.47
C LEU A 133 -12.40 7.96 -6.87
N ASP A 134 -12.84 8.88 -7.74
CA ASP A 134 -13.15 8.53 -9.11
C ASP A 134 -11.91 8.00 -9.83
N ARG A 135 -12.00 6.77 -10.32
CA ARG A 135 -10.91 6.10 -11.00
C ARG A 135 -10.55 6.75 -12.33
N ALA A 136 -11.49 7.40 -13.00
CA ALA A 136 -11.20 8.13 -14.24
C ALA A 136 -10.27 9.32 -13.97
N LEU A 137 -10.51 10.05 -12.88
CA LEU A 137 -9.66 11.16 -12.43
C LEU A 137 -8.34 10.67 -11.78
N ALA A 138 -8.30 9.44 -11.31
CA ALA A 138 -7.13 8.81 -10.71
C ALA A 138 -6.31 7.96 -11.71
N HIS A 139 -6.48 8.17 -13.02
CA HIS A 139 -5.80 7.41 -14.07
C HIS A 139 -5.94 5.88 -13.93
N GLY A 140 -7.09 5.44 -13.46
CA GLY A 140 -7.41 4.03 -13.23
C GLY A 140 -6.95 3.48 -11.88
N ALA A 141 -6.24 4.24 -11.06
CA ALA A 141 -5.82 3.83 -9.72
C ALA A 141 -7.02 3.63 -8.79
N ARG A 142 -6.89 2.69 -7.86
CA ARG A 142 -7.88 2.43 -6.80
C ARG A 142 -7.45 3.20 -5.56
N LEU A 143 -8.06 4.35 -5.36
CA LEU A 143 -7.76 5.24 -4.26
C LEU A 143 -9.02 5.46 -3.42
N GLU A 144 -8.86 5.42 -2.11
CA GLU A 144 -9.93 5.72 -1.16
C GLU A 144 -9.42 6.63 -0.04
N ILE A 145 -10.32 7.37 0.55
CA ILE A 145 -10.09 8.10 1.78
C ILE A 145 -10.85 7.37 2.87
N VAL A 146 -10.21 7.15 4.00
CA VAL A 146 -10.79 6.54 5.20
C VAL A 146 -10.64 7.50 6.36
N ARG A 147 -11.65 7.56 7.22
CA ARG A 147 -11.61 8.40 8.41
C ARG A 147 -10.51 7.91 9.35
N ALA A 148 -9.68 8.82 9.85
CA ALA A 148 -8.77 8.51 10.94
C ALA A 148 -9.59 8.22 12.20
N LEU A 149 -9.36 7.05 12.82
CA LEU A 149 -9.92 6.69 14.12
C LEU A 149 -9.16 7.42 15.23
#